data_8b79968ba35e6410b6f05816bcdcd4c3
#
_entry.id   8b79968ba35e6410b6f05816bcdcd4c3
#
_cell.length_a   1.000
_cell.length_b   1.000
_cell.length_c   1.000
_cell.angle_alpha   90.00
_cell.angle_beta   90.00
_cell.angle_gamma   90.00
#
_symmetry.space_group_name_H-M   'P 1'
#
loop_
_entity.id
_entity.type
_entity.pdbx_description
1 polymer ?
#
loop_
_entity_poly.entity_id
_entity_poly.type
_entity_poly.pdbx_seq_one_letter_code
_entity_poly.pdbx_strand_id
1 'polypeptide(L)'
;MSRYEKRGVSSQKEDVHKAITNVDKGIFPNAFCKVVEDYIGGDSEYCNIVHADGAGTKSSLAYLYWKETGDISVWRGIAQDALVMNLDDIICTGAVGPFLLSNTIGRNKHLIPGSVIKEIIDGFEECIETMHSFGTQIKFTGGETADVGDLVKTIIVDSTVACRPKREEILEVDIQPDNVIVGFSSYGQATYESSYNAGMGSNGLTSGRHDLLHHAYYTKYPESYDTNTDEEYIYSGKFSLTDSLEGTPVDIGHALLSPTRTYAPILNQIVKDKALKASINGIIHCTGGAQTKVMKFLDKPLHIIKDNLLPIPPLFETIQKTTGTEMKEMFEVFNMGHRLEIYCDKEVAQTLIDIAASYNVEAQIIGKCVPSATKKLTIQNIEY
;
A
#
# COMPACT_ATOMS: atom_id res chain seq x y z
N MET A 1 14.64 19.91 3.43
CA MET A 1 13.60 19.08 4.10
C MET A 1 12.35 19.15 3.22
N SER A 2 11.87 18.02 2.75
CA SER A 2 10.66 17.92 1.91
C SER A 2 9.40 18.35 2.68
N ARG A 3 8.31 18.63 1.99
CA ARG A 3 7.01 18.91 2.65
C ARG A 3 6.56 17.73 3.49
N TYR A 4 6.86 16.51 3.03
CA TYR A 4 6.55 15.27 3.73
C TYR A 4 7.26 15.19 5.08
N GLU A 5 8.57 15.47 5.13
CA GLU A 5 9.37 15.49 6.36
C GLU A 5 8.93 16.56 7.35
N LYS A 6 8.54 17.74 6.87
CA LYS A 6 8.02 18.84 7.73
C LYS A 6 6.72 18.48 8.46
N ARG A 7 6.04 17.41 8.03
CA ARG A 7 4.86 16.82 8.69
C ARG A 7 5.20 15.67 9.63
N GLY A 8 6.47 15.48 9.98
CA GLY A 8 6.92 14.43 10.89
C GLY A 8 6.88 13.01 10.30
N VAL A 9 6.87 12.88 8.96
CA VAL A 9 6.86 11.59 8.26
C VAL A 9 8.05 11.47 7.31
N SER A 10 8.55 10.26 7.09
CA SER A 10 9.67 9.98 6.18
C SER A 10 9.31 8.92 5.16
N SER A 11 9.58 9.17 3.89
CA SER A 11 9.45 8.18 2.82
C SER A 11 10.54 7.10 2.91
N GLN A 12 11.72 7.43 3.41
CA GLN A 12 12.89 6.56 3.46
C GLN A 12 13.04 5.80 4.80
N LYS A 13 12.42 6.30 5.89
CA LYS A 13 12.50 5.71 7.25
C LYS A 13 13.95 5.40 7.68
N GLU A 14 14.89 6.33 7.43
CA GLU A 14 16.33 6.12 7.66
C GLU A 14 16.66 5.72 9.09
N ASP A 15 16.00 6.33 10.09
CA ASP A 15 16.22 6.01 11.50
C ASP A 15 15.82 4.57 11.84
N VAL A 16 14.71 4.09 11.25
CA VAL A 16 14.27 2.70 11.39
C VAL A 16 15.30 1.77 10.73
N HIS A 17 15.74 2.08 9.51
CA HIS A 17 16.75 1.27 8.81
C HIS A 17 18.07 1.18 9.60
N LYS A 18 18.52 2.28 10.21
CA LYS A 18 19.70 2.26 11.12
C LYS A 18 19.46 1.36 12.33
N ALA A 19 18.26 1.45 12.93
CA ALA A 19 17.94 0.66 14.13
C ALA A 19 17.90 -0.86 13.84
N ILE A 20 17.49 -1.28 12.64
CA ILE A 20 17.36 -2.69 12.26
C ILE A 20 18.56 -3.26 11.48
N THR A 21 19.65 -2.51 11.32
CA THR A 21 20.82 -2.92 10.51
C THR A 21 21.39 -4.29 10.93
N ASN A 22 21.34 -4.61 12.22
CA ASN A 22 21.85 -5.86 12.79
C ASN A 22 20.75 -6.91 13.04
N VAL A 23 19.53 -6.66 12.61
CA VAL A 23 18.43 -7.63 12.78
C VAL A 23 18.58 -8.72 11.71
N ASP A 24 18.45 -9.98 12.14
CA ASP A 24 18.43 -11.11 11.24
C ASP A 24 17.40 -10.96 10.13
N LYS A 25 17.81 -11.25 8.89
CA LYS A 25 16.97 -11.10 7.69
C LYS A 25 16.08 -12.31 7.39
N GLY A 26 16.19 -13.38 8.20
CA GLY A 26 15.48 -14.63 7.97
C GLY A 26 16.21 -15.55 6.98
N ILE A 27 15.52 -16.64 6.60
CA ILE A 27 16.10 -17.71 5.77
C ILE A 27 16.05 -17.40 4.25
N PHE A 28 15.36 -16.35 3.85
CA PHE A 28 15.30 -15.80 2.48
C PHE A 28 15.57 -14.29 2.54
N PRO A 29 16.86 -13.87 2.53
CA PRO A 29 17.24 -12.48 2.81
C PRO A 29 16.71 -11.43 1.83
N ASN A 30 16.38 -11.85 0.60
CA ASN A 30 15.88 -11.00 -0.48
C ASN A 30 14.38 -11.19 -0.72
N ALA A 31 13.66 -11.95 0.11
CA ALA A 31 12.21 -12.01 0.05
C ALA A 31 11.58 -10.65 0.44
N PHE A 32 10.43 -10.33 -0.13
CA PHE A 32 9.77 -9.04 0.12
C PHE A 32 9.43 -8.81 1.60
N CYS A 33 9.04 -9.88 2.32
CA CYS A 33 8.86 -9.91 3.77
C CYS A 33 9.87 -10.86 4.41
N LYS A 34 10.14 -10.66 5.71
CA LYS A 34 10.98 -11.59 6.48
C LYS A 34 10.32 -12.96 6.56
N VAL A 35 11.08 -14.00 6.15
CA VAL A 35 10.68 -15.41 6.22
C VAL A 35 11.56 -16.10 7.25
N VAL A 36 10.96 -16.83 8.19
CA VAL A 36 11.68 -17.54 9.25
C VAL A 36 11.44 -19.04 9.14
N GLU A 37 12.26 -19.83 9.82
CA GLU A 37 12.05 -21.27 9.95
C GLU A 37 10.64 -21.57 10.49
N ASP A 38 10.15 -22.78 10.22
CA ASP A 38 8.82 -23.20 10.67
C ASP A 38 8.78 -23.42 12.19
N TYR A 39 8.76 -22.36 12.97
CA TYR A 39 8.64 -22.42 14.43
C TYR A 39 7.28 -22.93 14.90
N ILE A 40 6.22 -22.83 14.05
CA ILE A 40 4.87 -23.25 14.42
C ILE A 40 4.72 -24.77 14.26
N GLY A 41 5.19 -25.33 13.15
CA GLY A 41 5.01 -26.75 12.82
C GLY A 41 6.25 -27.60 13.04
N GLY A 42 7.44 -26.98 13.10
CA GLY A 42 8.71 -27.69 13.28
C GLY A 42 9.15 -28.53 12.06
N ASP A 43 8.64 -28.23 10.87
CA ASP A 43 8.91 -28.96 9.64
C ASP A 43 9.86 -28.18 8.73
N SER A 44 11.00 -28.78 8.41
CA SER A 44 12.03 -28.14 7.58
C SER A 44 11.62 -27.88 6.12
N GLU A 45 10.53 -28.47 5.62
CA GLU A 45 10.02 -28.19 4.29
C GLU A 45 9.17 -26.91 4.26
N TYR A 46 8.73 -26.41 5.42
CA TYR A 46 7.90 -25.24 5.58
C TYR A 46 8.67 -24.06 6.17
N CYS A 47 8.04 -22.90 6.15
CA CYS A 47 8.51 -21.69 6.80
C CYS A 47 7.32 -20.89 7.33
N ASN A 48 7.60 -19.88 8.16
CA ASN A 48 6.57 -18.98 8.66
C ASN A 48 6.82 -17.56 8.18
N ILE A 49 5.73 -16.86 7.85
CA ILE A 49 5.72 -15.42 7.60
C ILE A 49 4.67 -14.82 8.53
N VAL A 50 5.07 -13.79 9.27
CA VAL A 50 4.19 -12.97 10.10
C VAL A 50 4.48 -11.52 9.78
N HIS A 51 3.47 -10.79 9.33
CA HIS A 51 3.59 -9.39 8.94
C HIS A 51 2.56 -8.54 9.70
N ALA A 52 2.96 -7.38 10.18
CA ALA A 52 2.11 -6.43 10.90
C ALA A 52 2.22 -5.04 10.28
N ASP A 53 1.09 -4.50 9.89
CA ASP A 53 0.94 -3.15 9.33
C ASP A 53 -0.52 -2.68 9.57
N GLY A 54 -0.83 -1.43 9.22
CA GLY A 54 -2.14 -0.87 9.48
C GLY A 54 -2.59 0.20 8.48
N ALA A 55 -3.77 0.74 8.73
CA ALA A 55 -4.37 1.80 7.92
C ALA A 55 -3.66 3.16 8.05
N GLY A 56 -2.83 3.32 9.08
CA GLY A 56 -2.09 4.54 9.33
C GLY A 56 -2.99 5.76 9.53
N THR A 57 -2.53 6.91 9.01
CA THR A 57 -3.25 8.19 9.18
C THR A 57 -4.53 8.32 8.35
N LYS A 58 -4.88 7.32 7.54
CA LYS A 58 -6.17 7.31 6.82
C LYS A 58 -7.35 7.25 7.78
N SER A 59 -7.17 6.62 8.95
CA SER A 59 -8.16 6.63 10.02
C SER A 59 -8.55 8.05 10.48
N SER A 60 -7.56 8.98 10.53
CA SER A 60 -7.86 10.40 10.86
C SER A 60 -8.68 11.09 9.78
N LEU A 61 -8.49 10.72 8.52
CA LEU A 61 -9.28 11.24 7.41
C LEU A 61 -10.70 10.65 7.39
N ALA A 62 -10.85 9.37 7.69
CA ALA A 62 -12.17 8.74 7.84
C ALA A 62 -12.98 9.41 8.98
N TYR A 63 -12.31 9.73 10.09
CA TYR A 63 -12.89 10.52 11.16
C TYR A 63 -13.41 11.88 10.65
N LEU A 64 -12.57 12.61 9.94
CA LEU A 64 -12.89 13.92 9.40
C LEU A 64 -14.09 13.86 8.45
N TYR A 65 -14.07 12.93 7.49
CA TYR A 65 -15.13 12.74 6.51
C TYR A 65 -16.46 12.37 7.16
N TRP A 66 -16.44 11.38 8.06
CA TRP A 66 -17.63 10.99 8.83
C TRP A 66 -18.20 12.15 9.65
N LYS A 67 -17.35 12.96 10.29
CA LYS A 67 -17.83 14.12 11.08
C LYS A 67 -18.46 15.22 10.20
N GLU A 68 -17.96 15.41 8.99
CA GLU A 68 -18.50 16.42 8.05
C GLU A 68 -19.78 15.97 7.38
N THR A 69 -19.87 14.70 6.99
CA THR A 69 -20.95 14.21 6.12
C THR A 69 -21.97 13.34 6.84
N GLY A 70 -21.61 12.76 7.99
CA GLY A 70 -22.41 11.75 8.69
C GLY A 70 -22.24 10.33 8.09
N ASP A 71 -21.49 10.17 7.00
CA ASP A 71 -21.30 8.87 6.37
C ASP A 71 -20.34 7.99 7.18
N ILE A 72 -20.90 7.08 7.94
CA ILE A 72 -20.14 6.13 8.77
C ILE A 72 -19.54 4.97 7.95
N SER A 73 -20.05 4.72 6.74
CA SER A 73 -19.63 3.57 5.92
C SER A 73 -18.16 3.66 5.46
N VAL A 74 -17.58 4.86 5.44
CA VAL A 74 -16.17 5.09 5.10
C VAL A 74 -15.19 4.31 5.99
N TRP A 75 -15.63 3.89 7.18
CA TRP A 75 -14.80 3.10 8.10
C TRP A 75 -14.56 1.66 7.63
N ARG A 76 -15.40 1.12 6.72
CA ARG A 76 -15.17 -0.19 6.10
C ARG A 76 -13.90 -0.22 5.25
N GLY A 77 -13.62 0.87 4.55
CA GLY A 77 -12.37 1.02 3.78
C GLY A 77 -11.11 1.00 4.65
N ILE A 78 -11.20 1.46 5.91
CA ILE A 78 -10.08 1.42 6.87
C ILE A 78 -9.71 -0.02 7.24
N ALA A 79 -10.69 -0.92 7.37
CA ALA A 79 -10.44 -2.34 7.58
C ALA A 79 -9.70 -2.96 6.38
N GLN A 80 -10.13 -2.65 5.16
CA GLN A 80 -9.44 -3.07 3.94
C GLN A 80 -8.01 -2.56 3.89
N ASP A 81 -7.77 -1.28 4.23
CA ASP A 81 -6.42 -0.72 4.27
C ASP A 81 -5.52 -1.53 5.22
N ALA A 82 -6.00 -1.82 6.45
CA ALA A 82 -5.22 -2.57 7.43
C ALA A 82 -4.92 -4.00 6.99
N LEU A 83 -5.87 -4.69 6.34
CA LEU A 83 -5.65 -6.04 5.82
C LEU A 83 -4.70 -6.05 4.63
N VAL A 84 -4.94 -5.21 3.63
CA VAL A 84 -4.22 -5.25 2.34
C VAL A 84 -2.75 -4.90 2.48
N MET A 85 -2.40 -3.98 3.38
CA MET A 85 -1.00 -3.63 3.64
C MET A 85 -0.17 -4.83 4.10
N ASN A 86 -0.80 -5.81 4.77
CA ASN A 86 -0.17 -7.06 5.18
C ASN A 86 -0.24 -8.14 4.11
N LEU A 87 -1.44 -8.34 3.56
CA LEU A 87 -1.72 -9.43 2.62
C LEU A 87 -0.89 -9.32 1.35
N ASP A 88 -0.89 -8.14 0.73
CA ASP A 88 -0.18 -7.92 -0.53
C ASP A 88 1.35 -7.99 -0.35
N ASP A 89 1.88 -7.52 0.79
CA ASP A 89 3.30 -7.64 1.11
C ASP A 89 3.72 -9.11 1.26
N ILE A 90 2.89 -9.94 1.93
CA ILE A 90 3.16 -11.37 2.05
C ILE A 90 3.07 -12.07 0.70
N ILE A 91 2.06 -11.80 -0.12
CA ILE A 91 1.90 -12.46 -1.43
C ILE A 91 3.05 -12.10 -2.38
N CYS A 92 3.69 -10.96 -2.23
CA CYS A 92 4.91 -10.62 -2.97
C CYS A 92 6.07 -11.59 -2.71
N THR A 93 6.03 -12.38 -1.62
CA THR A 93 7.00 -13.47 -1.37
C THR A 93 6.66 -14.77 -2.11
N GLY A 94 5.58 -14.78 -2.90
CA GLY A 94 5.09 -16.02 -3.54
C GLY A 94 4.16 -16.87 -2.68
N ALA A 95 3.93 -16.52 -1.42
CA ALA A 95 3.02 -17.21 -0.52
C ALA A 95 1.57 -16.85 -0.83
N VAL A 96 0.72 -17.84 -1.08
CA VAL A 96 -0.69 -17.66 -1.46
C VAL A 96 -1.70 -18.16 -0.41
N GLY A 97 -1.23 -18.36 0.82
CA GLY A 97 -2.04 -18.75 1.95
C GLY A 97 -2.18 -20.27 2.14
N PRO A 98 -3.10 -20.74 2.99
CA PRO A 98 -4.08 -19.94 3.73
C PRO A 98 -3.46 -18.97 4.74
N PHE A 99 -4.18 -17.86 4.99
CA PHE A 99 -3.74 -16.81 5.88
C PHE A 99 -4.54 -16.78 7.19
N LEU A 100 -3.90 -16.46 8.30
CA LEU A 100 -4.53 -16.12 9.56
C LEU A 100 -4.45 -14.61 9.74
N LEU A 101 -5.56 -13.97 10.09
CA LEU A 101 -5.67 -12.54 10.33
C LEU A 101 -6.09 -12.26 11.76
N SER A 102 -5.34 -11.42 12.46
CA SER A 102 -5.75 -10.79 13.72
C SER A 102 -5.68 -9.27 13.59
N ASN A 103 -6.60 -8.53 14.22
CA ASN A 103 -6.56 -7.07 14.23
C ASN A 103 -6.30 -6.50 15.61
N THR A 104 -5.83 -5.25 15.66
CA THR A 104 -5.69 -4.46 16.86
C THR A 104 -6.27 -3.07 16.59
N ILE A 105 -7.27 -2.69 17.43
CA ILE A 105 -7.92 -1.39 17.34
C ILE A 105 -7.69 -0.64 18.64
N GLY A 106 -6.99 0.49 18.57
CA GLY A 106 -6.83 1.40 19.70
C GLY A 106 -7.63 2.68 19.46
N ARG A 107 -8.58 3.01 20.35
CA ARG A 107 -9.43 4.20 20.14
C ARG A 107 -9.44 5.18 21.29
N ASN A 108 -9.75 6.42 21.01
CA ASN A 108 -10.27 7.38 21.96
C ASN A 108 -11.80 7.21 22.05
N LYS A 109 -12.26 6.58 23.12
CA LYS A 109 -13.70 6.25 23.30
C LYS A 109 -14.61 7.47 23.32
N HIS A 110 -14.10 8.63 23.73
CA HIS A 110 -14.90 9.87 23.76
C HIS A 110 -15.24 10.36 22.34
N LEU A 111 -14.41 10.02 21.34
CA LEU A 111 -14.57 10.46 19.97
C LEU A 111 -15.09 9.36 19.02
N ILE A 112 -14.77 8.11 19.33
CA ILE A 112 -15.05 6.94 18.49
C ILE A 112 -16.07 6.03 19.18
N PRO A 113 -17.34 6.08 18.80
CA PRO A 113 -18.39 5.23 19.38
C PRO A 113 -18.31 3.78 18.88
N GLY A 114 -19.05 2.88 19.54
CA GLY A 114 -19.12 1.47 19.15
C GLY A 114 -19.64 1.20 17.73
N SER A 115 -20.44 2.12 17.18
CA SER A 115 -20.90 2.02 15.80
C SER A 115 -19.76 2.10 14.77
N VAL A 116 -18.72 2.91 15.03
CA VAL A 116 -17.51 2.96 14.19
C VAL A 116 -16.74 1.65 14.27
N ILE A 117 -16.58 1.08 15.48
CA ILE A 117 -15.93 -0.23 15.65
C ILE A 117 -16.67 -1.32 14.88
N LYS A 118 -18.02 -1.27 14.92
CA LYS A 118 -18.85 -2.20 14.16
C LYS A 118 -18.59 -2.11 12.65
N GLU A 119 -18.58 -0.89 12.08
CA GLU A 119 -18.29 -0.72 10.65
C GLU A 119 -16.90 -1.23 10.25
N ILE A 120 -15.90 -1.05 11.11
CA ILE A 120 -14.56 -1.59 10.86
C ILE A 120 -14.56 -3.12 10.87
N ILE A 121 -15.26 -3.75 11.83
CA ILE A 121 -15.36 -5.22 11.90
C ILE A 121 -16.13 -5.76 10.69
N ASP A 122 -17.27 -5.17 10.36
CA ASP A 122 -18.05 -5.54 9.16
C ASP A 122 -17.18 -5.38 7.88
N GLY A 123 -16.36 -4.34 7.81
CA GLY A 123 -15.42 -4.13 6.68
C GLY A 123 -14.35 -5.22 6.56
N PHE A 124 -13.82 -5.75 7.67
CA PHE A 124 -12.93 -6.91 7.64
C PHE A 124 -13.64 -8.14 7.10
N GLU A 125 -14.86 -8.42 7.56
CA GLU A 125 -15.65 -9.56 7.11
C GLU A 125 -15.97 -9.45 5.61
N GLU A 126 -16.44 -8.32 5.12
CA GLU A 126 -16.70 -8.08 3.70
C GLU A 126 -15.44 -8.26 2.83
N CYS A 127 -14.31 -7.73 3.27
CA CYS A 127 -13.05 -7.89 2.54
C CYS A 127 -12.61 -9.36 2.48
N ILE A 128 -12.74 -10.10 3.59
CA ILE A 128 -12.42 -11.53 3.66
C ILE A 128 -13.33 -12.34 2.73
N GLU A 129 -14.64 -12.11 2.75
CA GLU A 129 -15.60 -12.78 1.86
C GLU A 129 -15.28 -12.51 0.39
N THR A 130 -14.95 -11.25 0.06
CA THR A 130 -14.50 -10.89 -1.29
C THR A 130 -13.24 -11.69 -1.65
N MET A 131 -12.22 -11.71 -0.80
CA MET A 131 -10.99 -12.47 -1.07
C MET A 131 -11.25 -13.98 -1.24
N HIS A 132 -12.15 -14.57 -0.43
CA HIS A 132 -12.55 -15.96 -0.58
C HIS A 132 -13.16 -16.24 -1.95
N SER A 133 -14.03 -15.36 -2.44
CA SER A 133 -14.67 -15.51 -3.75
C SER A 133 -13.69 -15.49 -4.92
N PHE A 134 -12.51 -14.87 -4.72
CA PHE A 134 -11.39 -14.83 -5.66
C PHE A 134 -10.25 -15.80 -5.33
N GLY A 135 -10.51 -16.80 -4.47
CA GLY A 135 -9.60 -17.92 -4.22
C GLY A 135 -8.46 -17.67 -3.23
N THR A 136 -8.50 -16.55 -2.50
CA THR A 136 -7.56 -16.23 -1.42
C THR A 136 -8.20 -16.59 -0.07
N GLN A 137 -7.66 -17.61 0.60
CA GLN A 137 -8.22 -18.10 1.86
C GLN A 137 -7.65 -17.34 3.05
N ILE A 138 -8.53 -16.63 3.76
CA ILE A 138 -8.20 -15.85 4.97
C ILE A 138 -9.11 -16.28 6.10
N LYS A 139 -8.53 -16.62 7.26
CA LYS A 139 -9.29 -16.90 8.49
C LYS A 139 -9.11 -15.78 9.48
N PHE A 140 -10.19 -15.07 9.78
CA PHE A 140 -10.19 -14.12 10.87
C PHE A 140 -10.13 -14.84 12.22
N THR A 141 -9.15 -14.52 13.04
CA THR A 141 -8.91 -15.17 14.34
C THR A 141 -9.35 -14.29 15.52
N GLY A 142 -9.97 -13.16 15.23
CA GLY A 142 -10.31 -12.14 16.21
C GLY A 142 -9.21 -11.11 16.39
N GLY A 143 -9.24 -10.38 17.48
CA GLY A 143 -8.28 -9.31 17.74
C GLY A 143 -8.53 -8.67 19.09
N GLU A 144 -7.93 -7.50 19.30
CA GLU A 144 -8.09 -6.68 20.51
C GLU A 144 -8.65 -5.31 20.16
N THR A 145 -9.56 -4.81 21.00
CA THR A 145 -10.02 -3.41 20.94
C THR A 145 -9.80 -2.76 22.30
N ALA A 146 -8.92 -1.76 22.35
CA ALA A 146 -8.53 -1.07 23.59
C ALA A 146 -8.96 0.40 23.58
N ASP A 147 -9.43 0.88 24.73
CA ASP A 147 -9.70 2.31 24.95
C ASP A 147 -8.40 2.98 25.42
N VAL A 148 -7.70 3.68 24.51
CA VAL A 148 -6.34 4.21 24.69
C VAL A 148 -6.24 5.70 24.32
N GLY A 149 -7.24 6.50 24.73
CA GLY A 149 -7.34 7.93 24.44
C GLY A 149 -6.13 8.77 24.87
N ASP A 150 -5.36 8.31 25.84
CA ASP A 150 -4.10 8.97 26.24
C ASP A 150 -2.95 8.77 25.22
N LEU A 151 -3.05 7.76 24.36
CA LEU A 151 -2.04 7.41 23.37
C LEU A 151 -2.43 7.83 21.96
N VAL A 152 -3.72 7.75 21.61
CA VAL A 152 -4.23 8.04 20.27
C VAL A 152 -5.27 9.15 20.32
N LYS A 153 -5.19 10.10 19.39
CA LYS A 153 -6.15 11.20 19.32
C LYS A 153 -7.54 10.74 18.89
N THR A 154 -7.62 9.91 17.87
CA THR A 154 -8.88 9.34 17.35
C THR A 154 -8.86 7.83 17.45
N ILE A 155 -8.27 7.14 16.46
CA ILE A 155 -8.24 5.69 16.36
C ILE A 155 -7.03 5.23 15.56
N ILE A 156 -6.46 4.10 15.94
CA ILE A 156 -5.53 3.31 15.13
C ILE A 156 -6.16 1.96 14.82
N VAL A 157 -5.98 1.48 13.59
CA VAL A 157 -6.48 0.18 13.12
C VAL A 157 -5.34 -0.53 12.42
N ASP A 158 -4.83 -1.55 13.08
CA ASP A 158 -3.72 -2.37 12.62
C ASP A 158 -4.15 -3.83 12.48
N SER A 159 -3.39 -4.58 11.71
CA SER A 159 -3.58 -6.02 11.52
C SER A 159 -2.25 -6.75 11.56
N THR A 160 -2.32 -8.02 11.91
CA THR A 160 -1.25 -8.99 11.77
C THR A 160 -1.74 -10.13 10.92
N VAL A 161 -1.02 -10.45 9.84
CA VAL A 161 -1.32 -11.57 8.95
C VAL A 161 -0.20 -12.58 9.04
N ALA A 162 -0.53 -13.86 9.17
CA ALA A 162 0.42 -14.95 9.24
C ALA A 162 0.06 -16.04 8.22
N CYS A 163 1.09 -16.71 7.68
CA CYS A 163 0.92 -17.91 6.87
C CYS A 163 2.11 -18.86 7.05
N ARG A 164 1.89 -20.10 6.60
CA ARG A 164 2.88 -21.20 6.68
C ARG A 164 3.03 -21.84 5.30
N PRO A 165 3.76 -21.18 4.35
CA PRO A 165 4.02 -21.71 3.03
C PRO A 165 5.11 -22.77 3.06
N LYS A 166 5.22 -23.57 1.97
CA LYS A 166 6.42 -24.36 1.75
C LYS A 166 7.59 -23.48 1.36
N ARG A 167 8.82 -23.86 1.76
CA ARG A 167 10.04 -23.12 1.39
C ARG A 167 10.22 -23.01 -0.13
N GLU A 168 9.86 -24.03 -0.88
CA GLU A 168 9.94 -24.05 -2.35
C GLU A 168 8.97 -23.06 -3.03
N GLU A 169 7.99 -22.56 -2.28
CA GLU A 169 7.01 -21.58 -2.78
C GLU A 169 7.52 -20.14 -2.62
N ILE A 170 8.59 -19.91 -1.87
CA ILE A 170 9.10 -18.57 -1.64
C ILE A 170 9.81 -18.02 -2.88
N LEU A 171 9.44 -16.80 -3.24
CA LEU A 171 10.04 -16.00 -4.28
C LEU A 171 10.91 -14.92 -3.65
N GLU A 172 12.19 -14.93 -3.97
CA GLU A 172 13.11 -13.85 -3.63
C GLU A 172 13.19 -12.85 -4.78
N VAL A 173 13.50 -11.61 -4.46
CA VAL A 173 13.75 -10.59 -5.47
C VAL A 173 15.18 -10.75 -5.99
N ASP A 174 15.31 -11.21 -7.23
CA ASP A 174 16.58 -11.40 -7.93
C ASP A 174 16.50 -10.82 -9.35
N ILE A 175 16.28 -9.50 -9.43
CA ILE A 175 16.08 -8.77 -10.70
C ILE A 175 17.30 -8.95 -11.62
N GLN A 176 17.08 -9.36 -12.87
CA GLN A 176 18.10 -9.63 -13.84
C GLN A 176 18.24 -8.51 -14.89
N PRO A 177 19.42 -8.37 -15.52
CA PRO A 177 19.51 -7.64 -16.78
C PRO A 177 18.52 -8.21 -17.80
N ASP A 178 17.94 -7.34 -18.63
CA ASP A 178 16.94 -7.67 -19.66
C ASP A 178 15.54 -8.00 -19.14
N ASN A 179 15.31 -8.05 -17.79
CA ASN A 179 13.95 -8.07 -17.28
C ASN A 179 13.16 -6.85 -17.77
N VAL A 180 11.90 -7.07 -18.09
CA VAL A 180 10.91 -6.01 -18.24
C VAL A 180 10.15 -5.81 -16.92
N ILE A 181 9.55 -4.64 -16.76
CA ILE A 181 8.80 -4.28 -15.57
C ILE A 181 7.34 -4.14 -15.97
N VAL A 182 6.48 -5.00 -15.46
CA VAL A 182 5.02 -4.86 -15.63
C VAL A 182 4.47 -4.12 -14.42
N GLY A 183 3.90 -2.94 -14.65
CA GLY A 183 3.23 -2.12 -13.64
C GLY A 183 1.72 -2.32 -13.68
N PHE A 184 1.08 -2.43 -12.50
CA PHE A 184 -0.35 -2.65 -12.36
C PHE A 184 -1.01 -1.42 -11.75
N SER A 185 -2.09 -0.91 -12.37
CA SER A 185 -2.74 0.32 -11.95
C SER A 185 -3.27 0.25 -10.52
N SER A 186 -3.15 1.38 -9.81
CA SER A 186 -3.71 1.57 -8.47
C SER A 186 -5.12 2.17 -8.49
N TYR A 187 -5.60 2.64 -9.64
CA TYR A 187 -6.86 3.37 -9.83
C TYR A 187 -7.82 2.66 -10.78
N GLY A 188 -9.01 3.22 -10.94
CA GLY A 188 -10.09 2.61 -11.72
C GLY A 188 -11.02 1.76 -10.84
N GLN A 189 -11.63 0.72 -11.39
CA GLN A 189 -12.47 -0.19 -10.62
C GLN A 189 -12.21 -1.64 -11.04
N ALA A 190 -11.57 -2.40 -10.19
CA ALA A 190 -11.36 -3.83 -10.40
C ALA A 190 -12.68 -4.60 -10.23
N THR A 191 -12.76 -5.82 -10.78
CA THR A 191 -13.96 -6.67 -10.69
C THR A 191 -14.36 -7.03 -9.25
N TYR A 192 -13.44 -6.93 -8.32
CA TYR A 192 -13.62 -7.18 -6.89
C TYR A 192 -13.77 -5.88 -6.06
N GLU A 193 -13.86 -4.73 -6.69
CA GLU A 193 -14.10 -3.42 -6.04
C GLU A 193 -15.55 -3.00 -6.28
N SER A 194 -16.22 -2.56 -5.22
CA SER A 194 -17.62 -2.12 -5.28
C SER A 194 -17.79 -0.71 -5.86
N SER A 195 -16.72 0.09 -5.87
CA SER A 195 -16.74 1.49 -6.32
C SER A 195 -15.42 1.87 -7.00
N TYR A 196 -15.42 3.06 -7.64
CA TYR A 196 -14.22 3.63 -8.24
C TYR A 196 -13.14 3.91 -7.19
N ASN A 197 -11.92 3.52 -7.50
CA ASN A 197 -10.72 3.74 -6.69
C ASN A 197 -9.87 4.84 -7.33
N ALA A 198 -9.59 5.92 -6.60
CA ALA A 198 -8.75 7.01 -7.10
C ALA A 198 -7.24 6.73 -6.97
N GLY A 199 -6.87 5.57 -6.42
CA GLY A 199 -5.49 5.08 -6.40
C GLY A 199 -4.65 5.50 -5.21
N MET A 200 -5.22 6.15 -4.19
CA MET A 200 -4.45 6.73 -3.08
C MET A 200 -3.65 5.69 -2.29
N GLY A 201 -4.29 4.64 -1.84
CA GLY A 201 -3.68 3.71 -0.88
C GLY A 201 -3.44 4.34 0.50
N SER A 202 -2.59 3.73 1.32
CA SER A 202 -2.27 4.23 2.67
C SER A 202 -1.03 5.12 2.71
N ASN A 203 -0.05 4.88 1.83
CA ASN A 203 1.20 5.63 1.79
C ASN A 203 1.02 7.02 1.13
N GLY A 204 1.70 8.03 1.67
CA GLY A 204 1.60 9.40 1.18
C GLY A 204 0.37 10.17 1.67
N LEU A 205 -0.60 9.49 2.33
CA LEU A 205 -1.87 10.11 2.71
C LEU A 205 -1.72 11.28 3.69
N THR A 206 -0.75 11.22 4.61
CA THR A 206 -0.48 12.35 5.51
C THR A 206 -0.23 13.62 4.71
N SER A 207 0.56 13.55 3.64
CA SER A 207 0.74 14.68 2.74
C SER A 207 -0.51 15.00 1.94
N GLY A 208 -1.07 14.02 1.23
CA GLY A 208 -2.19 14.25 0.32
C GLY A 208 -3.39 14.95 1.00
N ARG A 209 -3.78 14.54 2.20
CA ARG A 209 -4.89 15.18 2.94
C ARG A 209 -4.56 16.62 3.36
N HIS A 210 -3.35 16.89 3.84
CA HIS A 210 -2.95 18.23 4.25
C HIS A 210 -2.69 19.15 3.05
N ASP A 211 -2.30 18.60 1.92
CA ASP A 211 -2.06 19.33 0.68
C ASP A 211 -3.34 19.75 -0.03
N LEU A 212 -4.39 18.93 0.04
CA LEU A 212 -5.65 19.21 -0.66
C LEU A 212 -6.67 19.95 0.20
N LEU A 213 -6.79 19.57 1.48
CA LEU A 213 -7.90 20.03 2.31
C LEU A 213 -7.71 21.44 2.84
N HIS A 214 -8.83 22.18 2.92
CA HIS A 214 -8.90 23.58 3.30
C HIS A 214 -8.59 23.79 4.78
N HIS A 215 -7.90 24.90 5.10
CA HIS A 215 -7.44 25.26 6.44
C HIS A 215 -8.55 25.37 7.51
N ALA A 216 -9.80 25.52 7.13
CA ALA A 216 -10.93 25.51 8.08
C ALA A 216 -10.99 24.21 8.93
N TYR A 217 -10.48 23.09 8.41
CA TYR A 217 -10.41 21.83 9.14
C TYR A 217 -9.42 21.85 10.30
N TYR A 218 -8.40 22.71 10.25
CA TYR A 218 -7.44 22.93 11.34
C TYR A 218 -8.14 23.38 12.62
N THR A 219 -8.96 24.42 12.54
CA THR A 219 -9.69 24.93 13.71
C THR A 219 -10.84 24.01 14.14
N LYS A 220 -11.51 23.36 13.19
CA LYS A 220 -12.71 22.57 13.46
C LYS A 220 -12.41 21.20 14.06
N TYR A 221 -11.27 20.58 13.71
CA TYR A 221 -10.92 19.21 14.10
C TYR A 221 -9.46 19.06 14.57
N PRO A 222 -9.10 19.66 15.73
CA PRO A 222 -7.71 19.64 16.23
C PRO A 222 -7.21 18.22 16.60
N GLU A 223 -8.11 17.26 16.78
CA GLU A 223 -7.80 15.85 17.03
C GLU A 223 -7.40 15.07 15.79
N SER A 224 -7.58 15.63 14.58
CA SER A 224 -7.33 14.93 13.31
C SER A 224 -5.90 15.05 12.78
N TYR A 225 -5.03 15.80 13.45
CA TYR A 225 -3.64 16.03 13.01
C TYR A 225 -2.67 16.09 14.19
N ASP A 226 -1.37 16.02 13.92
CA ASP A 226 -0.32 16.19 14.93
C ASP A 226 -0.12 17.68 15.23
N THR A 227 -0.36 18.07 16.48
CA THR A 227 -0.21 19.45 16.96
C THR A 227 1.24 19.95 17.04
N ASN A 228 2.23 19.06 16.87
CA ASN A 228 3.65 19.45 16.78
C ASN A 228 4.05 19.82 15.34
N THR A 229 3.18 19.61 14.36
CA THR A 229 3.40 20.08 12.99
C THR A 229 3.08 21.56 12.90
N ASP A 230 3.95 22.33 12.25
CA ASP A 230 3.73 23.77 12.04
C ASP A 230 2.42 24.00 11.27
N GLU A 231 1.65 24.99 11.72
CA GLU A 231 0.29 25.27 11.21
C GLU A 231 0.25 25.44 9.68
N GLU A 232 1.27 26.05 9.08
CA GLU A 232 1.38 26.27 7.64
C GLU A 232 1.40 24.95 6.81
N TYR A 233 1.71 23.79 7.43
CA TYR A 233 1.71 22.47 6.77
C TYR A 233 0.45 21.64 7.04
N ILE A 234 -0.50 22.15 7.84
CA ILE A 234 -1.72 21.45 8.21
C ILE A 234 -2.90 21.99 7.40
N TYR A 235 -3.55 21.12 6.61
CA TYR A 235 -4.70 21.49 5.77
C TYR A 235 -4.45 22.80 5.00
N SER A 236 -3.33 22.85 4.29
CA SER A 236 -2.88 24.04 3.55
C SER A 236 -3.46 24.15 2.14
N GLY A 237 -4.35 23.24 1.78
CA GLY A 237 -5.02 23.20 0.47
C GLY A 237 -6.24 24.12 0.40
N LYS A 238 -7.03 23.91 -0.65
CA LYS A 238 -8.18 24.76 -0.98
C LYS A 238 -9.50 24.02 -1.08
N PHE A 239 -9.50 22.68 -1.03
CA PHE A 239 -10.67 21.86 -1.27
C PHE A 239 -11.39 21.51 0.03
N SER A 240 -12.73 21.43 -0.05
CA SER A 240 -13.55 20.74 0.92
C SER A 240 -13.59 19.25 0.62
N LEU A 241 -13.90 18.44 1.63
CA LEU A 241 -13.99 16.97 1.46
C LEU A 241 -15.03 16.58 0.40
N THR A 242 -16.12 17.35 0.28
CA THR A 242 -17.23 17.09 -0.63
C THR A 242 -17.10 17.79 -1.99
N ASP A 243 -15.99 18.49 -2.26
CA ASP A 243 -15.74 19.05 -3.58
C ASP A 243 -15.46 17.92 -4.58
N SER A 244 -16.05 18.00 -5.77
CA SER A 244 -15.84 17.01 -6.83
C SER A 244 -14.36 16.97 -7.26
N LEU A 245 -13.81 15.79 -7.42
CA LEU A 245 -12.51 15.60 -8.06
C LEU A 245 -12.70 15.51 -9.57
N GLU A 246 -12.25 16.53 -10.29
CA GLU A 246 -12.39 16.61 -11.75
C GLU A 246 -11.85 15.37 -12.46
N GLY A 247 -12.57 14.86 -13.44
CA GLY A 247 -12.21 13.66 -14.19
C GLY A 247 -12.48 12.32 -13.48
N THR A 248 -13.19 12.37 -12.34
CA THR A 248 -13.58 11.16 -11.60
C THR A 248 -15.04 11.21 -11.15
N PRO A 249 -15.65 10.07 -10.79
CA PRO A 249 -17.02 10.04 -10.27
C PRO A 249 -17.12 10.32 -8.76
N VAL A 250 -16.02 10.72 -8.08
CA VAL A 250 -15.95 10.85 -6.62
C VAL A 250 -15.55 12.26 -6.18
N ASP A 251 -15.84 12.60 -4.94
CA ASP A 251 -15.36 13.82 -4.29
C ASP A 251 -13.91 13.65 -3.77
N ILE A 252 -13.31 14.75 -3.32
CA ILE A 252 -11.95 14.79 -2.77
C ILE A 252 -11.79 13.85 -1.57
N GLY A 253 -12.80 13.81 -0.69
CA GLY A 253 -12.77 12.97 0.51
C GLY A 253 -12.77 11.48 0.16
N HIS A 254 -13.69 11.04 -0.71
CA HIS A 254 -13.73 9.66 -1.19
C HIS A 254 -12.48 9.29 -2.00
N ALA A 255 -11.96 10.22 -2.81
CA ALA A 255 -10.73 9.99 -3.56
C ALA A 255 -9.54 9.71 -2.63
N LEU A 256 -9.37 10.52 -1.58
CA LEU A 256 -8.36 10.32 -0.56
C LEU A 256 -8.61 9.07 0.32
N LEU A 257 -9.89 8.73 0.56
CA LEU A 257 -10.33 7.56 1.32
C LEU A 257 -10.42 6.29 0.48
N SER A 258 -10.18 6.34 -0.84
CA SER A 258 -10.21 5.14 -1.67
C SER A 258 -9.43 4.03 -0.97
N PRO A 259 -10.08 2.89 -0.67
CA PRO A 259 -9.41 1.80 0.05
C PRO A 259 -8.20 1.33 -0.74
N THR A 260 -7.17 0.90 -0.04
CA THR A 260 -6.00 0.32 -0.68
C THR A 260 -6.42 -0.85 -1.56
N ARG A 261 -6.23 -0.72 -2.90
CA ARG A 261 -6.49 -1.82 -3.83
C ARG A 261 -5.61 -3.00 -3.47
N THR A 262 -6.18 -4.19 -3.31
CA THR A 262 -5.40 -5.41 -3.21
C THR A 262 -5.10 -5.96 -4.60
N TYR A 263 -3.93 -6.58 -4.75
CA TYR A 263 -3.58 -7.37 -5.93
C TYR A 263 -3.62 -8.88 -5.67
N ALA A 264 -4.11 -9.28 -4.48
CA ALA A 264 -4.17 -10.69 -4.08
C ALA A 264 -4.89 -11.60 -5.08
N PRO A 265 -6.05 -11.26 -5.69
CA PRO A 265 -6.68 -12.09 -6.72
C PRO A 265 -5.78 -12.33 -7.93
N ILE A 266 -5.13 -11.28 -8.41
CA ILE A 266 -4.24 -11.31 -9.59
C ILE A 266 -2.98 -12.11 -9.26
N LEU A 267 -2.29 -11.78 -8.17
CA LEU A 267 -1.06 -12.45 -7.76
C LEU A 267 -1.28 -13.92 -7.43
N ASN A 268 -2.43 -14.25 -6.81
CA ASN A 268 -2.80 -15.63 -6.51
C ASN A 268 -2.89 -16.47 -7.79
N GLN A 269 -3.48 -15.94 -8.85
CA GLN A 269 -3.52 -16.61 -10.15
C GLN A 269 -2.13 -16.75 -10.77
N ILE A 270 -1.32 -15.67 -10.75
CA ILE A 270 0.01 -15.64 -11.33
C ILE A 270 0.95 -16.63 -10.63
N VAL A 271 1.00 -16.58 -9.30
CA VAL A 271 1.98 -17.34 -8.50
C VAL A 271 1.64 -18.84 -8.43
N LYS A 272 0.37 -19.22 -8.56
CA LYS A 272 -0.05 -20.63 -8.65
C LYS A 272 0.34 -21.30 -9.97
N ASP A 273 0.53 -20.54 -11.03
CA ASP A 273 1.08 -21.06 -12.29
C ASP A 273 2.61 -21.18 -12.15
N LYS A 274 3.10 -22.42 -12.00
CA LYS A 274 4.52 -22.71 -11.78
C LYS A 274 5.40 -22.26 -12.94
N ALA A 275 4.91 -22.37 -14.19
CA ALA A 275 5.67 -21.96 -15.36
C ALA A 275 5.80 -20.43 -15.42
N LEU A 276 4.71 -19.73 -15.14
CA LEU A 276 4.69 -18.28 -15.10
C LEU A 276 5.55 -17.75 -13.95
N LYS A 277 5.42 -18.36 -12.76
CA LYS A 277 6.22 -18.01 -11.57
C LYS A 277 7.72 -18.15 -11.80
N ALA A 278 8.15 -19.19 -12.54
CA ALA A 278 9.56 -19.44 -12.83
C ALA A 278 10.23 -18.35 -13.69
N SER A 279 9.45 -17.53 -14.40
CA SER A 279 9.93 -16.39 -15.19
C SER A 279 9.79 -15.04 -14.47
N ILE A 280 9.43 -15.04 -13.16
CA ILE A 280 9.32 -13.85 -12.34
C ILE A 280 10.57 -13.74 -11.45
N ASN A 281 11.27 -12.60 -11.57
CA ASN A 281 12.50 -12.32 -10.84
C ASN A 281 12.30 -11.35 -9.67
N GLY A 282 11.06 -10.89 -9.45
CA GLY A 282 10.71 -10.05 -8.30
C GLY A 282 9.31 -9.48 -8.42
N ILE A 283 8.66 -9.35 -7.27
CA ILE A 283 7.37 -8.67 -7.12
C ILE A 283 7.56 -7.57 -6.09
N ILE A 284 7.27 -6.34 -6.44
CA ILE A 284 7.45 -5.17 -5.58
C ILE A 284 6.11 -4.47 -5.37
N HIS A 285 5.63 -4.48 -4.13
CA HIS A 285 4.51 -3.65 -3.71
C HIS A 285 5.03 -2.25 -3.37
N CYS A 286 4.70 -1.25 -4.18
CA CYS A 286 5.18 0.14 -4.09
C CYS A 286 4.50 0.89 -2.92
N THR A 287 4.81 0.50 -1.69
CA THR A 287 4.37 1.09 -0.43
C THR A 287 5.32 2.22 0.00
N GLY A 288 5.87 2.21 1.24
CA GLY A 288 6.81 3.25 1.68
C GLY A 288 8.04 3.37 0.76
N GLY A 289 8.25 4.57 0.21
CA GLY A 289 9.22 4.86 -0.85
C GLY A 289 8.62 4.77 -2.25
N ALA A 290 7.34 4.41 -2.36
CA ALA A 290 6.55 4.42 -3.60
C ALA A 290 7.31 3.86 -4.81
N GLN A 291 7.54 4.67 -5.85
CA GLN A 291 8.20 4.23 -7.07
C GLN A 291 9.70 3.91 -6.91
N THR A 292 10.31 4.38 -5.82
CA THR A 292 11.73 4.12 -5.51
C THR A 292 11.93 2.87 -4.64
N LYS A 293 10.85 2.22 -4.18
CA LYS A 293 10.86 1.07 -3.25
C LYS A 293 11.80 -0.05 -3.72
N VAL A 294 11.84 -0.32 -5.02
CA VAL A 294 12.68 -1.38 -5.62
C VAL A 294 14.16 -1.26 -5.25
N MET A 295 14.68 -0.04 -5.05
CA MET A 295 16.09 0.18 -4.71
C MET A 295 16.50 -0.49 -3.40
N LYS A 296 15.56 -0.78 -2.50
CA LYS A 296 15.80 -1.51 -1.24
C LYS A 296 16.09 -3.00 -1.45
N PHE A 297 15.63 -3.56 -2.56
CA PHE A 297 15.76 -4.97 -2.93
C PHE A 297 16.83 -5.21 -3.99
N LEU A 298 17.38 -4.14 -4.55
CA LEU A 298 18.46 -4.24 -5.53
C LEU A 298 19.79 -4.44 -4.80
N ASP A 299 20.34 -5.63 -4.84
CA ASP A 299 21.60 -6.00 -4.17
C ASP A 299 22.84 -5.92 -5.08
N LYS A 300 22.63 -5.95 -6.40
CA LYS A 300 23.68 -5.95 -7.44
C LYS A 300 23.63 -4.69 -8.32
N PRO A 301 24.76 -4.35 -9.00
CA PRO A 301 24.79 -3.23 -9.96
C PRO A 301 23.85 -3.48 -11.12
N LEU A 302 22.87 -2.61 -11.28
CA LEU A 302 21.84 -2.68 -12.31
C LEU A 302 21.19 -1.30 -12.47
N HIS A 303 20.78 -0.93 -13.69
CA HIS A 303 20.01 0.27 -13.94
C HIS A 303 18.55 -0.09 -14.25
N ILE A 304 17.65 0.32 -13.37
CA ILE A 304 16.21 0.21 -13.52
C ILE A 304 15.72 1.48 -14.22
N ILE A 305 15.04 1.33 -15.34
CA ILE A 305 14.51 2.43 -16.15
C ILE A 305 12.99 2.26 -16.25
N LYS A 306 12.24 3.22 -15.72
CA LYS A 306 10.78 3.31 -15.81
C LYS A 306 10.43 4.49 -16.72
N ASP A 307 10.32 4.25 -18.01
CA ASP A 307 10.17 5.27 -19.06
C ASP A 307 8.81 5.26 -19.78
N ASN A 308 7.94 4.30 -19.43
CA ASN A 308 6.61 4.13 -20.03
C ASN A 308 5.56 3.91 -18.93
N LEU A 309 5.39 4.89 -18.03
CA LEU A 309 4.47 4.79 -16.90
C LEU A 309 3.00 4.79 -17.36
N LEU A 310 2.12 4.21 -16.53
CA LEU A 310 0.68 4.41 -16.62
C LEU A 310 0.34 5.91 -16.47
N PRO A 311 -0.80 6.36 -17.02
CA PRO A 311 -1.26 7.74 -16.80
C PRO A 311 -1.34 8.09 -15.30
N ILE A 312 -0.94 9.31 -14.97
CA ILE A 312 -1.05 9.80 -13.59
C ILE A 312 -2.54 10.04 -13.27
N PRO A 313 -3.09 9.43 -12.21
CA PRO A 313 -4.48 9.64 -11.85
C PRO A 313 -4.80 11.09 -11.47
N PRO A 314 -6.04 11.56 -11.70
CA PRO A 314 -6.47 12.93 -11.39
C PRO A 314 -6.18 13.36 -9.95
N LEU A 315 -6.24 12.44 -8.99
CA LEU A 315 -5.92 12.74 -7.59
C LEU A 315 -4.47 13.22 -7.41
N PHE A 316 -3.50 12.51 -7.99
CA PHE A 316 -2.08 12.89 -7.86
C PHE A 316 -1.73 14.13 -8.68
N GLU A 317 -2.35 14.30 -9.85
CA GLU A 317 -2.23 15.55 -10.58
C GLU A 317 -2.77 16.74 -9.78
N THR A 318 -3.91 16.57 -9.11
CA THR A 318 -4.52 17.62 -8.28
C THR A 318 -3.63 17.96 -7.08
N ILE A 319 -3.03 16.96 -6.42
CA ILE A 319 -2.06 17.17 -5.35
C ILE A 319 -0.87 17.98 -5.88
N GLN A 320 -0.26 17.54 -6.97
CA GLN A 320 0.89 18.20 -7.56
C GLN A 320 0.60 19.65 -8.01
N LYS A 321 -0.53 19.88 -8.70
CA LYS A 321 -0.97 21.21 -9.13
C LYS A 321 -1.27 22.15 -7.96
N THR A 322 -1.79 21.63 -6.85
CA THR A 322 -2.14 22.41 -5.66
C THR A 322 -0.90 22.84 -4.89
N THR A 323 0.10 21.99 -4.81
CA THR A 323 1.28 22.19 -3.97
C THR A 323 2.49 22.73 -4.74
N GLY A 324 2.57 22.48 -6.05
CA GLY A 324 3.77 22.72 -6.84
C GLY A 324 4.93 21.76 -6.49
N THR A 325 4.64 20.65 -5.79
CA THR A 325 5.66 19.67 -5.39
C THR A 325 6.40 19.13 -6.63
N GLU A 326 7.71 19.05 -6.55
CA GLU A 326 8.54 18.52 -7.62
C GLU A 326 8.21 17.05 -7.91
N MET A 327 8.24 16.66 -9.17
CA MET A 327 7.94 15.29 -9.60
C MET A 327 8.83 14.24 -8.93
N LYS A 328 10.05 14.61 -8.59
CA LYS A 328 10.95 13.73 -7.84
C LYS A 328 10.34 13.32 -6.49
N GLU A 329 9.92 14.29 -5.69
CA GLU A 329 9.24 14.03 -4.40
C GLU A 329 7.90 13.30 -4.61
N MET A 330 7.15 13.65 -5.66
CA MET A 330 5.89 12.94 -5.97
C MET A 330 6.11 11.43 -6.17
N PHE A 331 7.14 11.01 -6.92
CA PHE A 331 7.46 9.59 -7.11
C PHE A 331 8.07 8.90 -5.89
N GLU A 332 8.62 9.63 -4.93
CA GLU A 332 9.12 9.08 -3.67
C GLU A 332 8.03 8.90 -2.62
N VAL A 333 6.96 9.70 -2.68
CA VAL A 333 5.88 9.74 -1.68
C VAL A 333 4.62 9.00 -2.15
N PHE A 334 4.25 9.14 -3.43
CA PHE A 334 3.01 8.62 -4.00
C PHE A 334 3.27 7.55 -5.06
N ASN A 335 2.34 6.60 -5.19
CA ASN A 335 2.44 5.54 -6.19
C ASN A 335 2.26 6.03 -7.65
N MET A 336 1.74 7.23 -7.84
CA MET A 336 1.61 7.93 -9.12
C MET A 336 0.89 7.12 -10.23
N GLY A 337 0.01 6.19 -9.85
CA GLY A 337 -0.85 5.45 -10.78
C GLY A 337 -0.58 3.95 -10.85
N HIS A 338 0.55 3.44 -10.35
CA HIS A 338 0.75 2.00 -10.20
C HIS A 338 1.40 1.68 -8.86
N ARG A 339 0.94 0.60 -8.23
CA ARG A 339 1.37 0.24 -6.88
C ARG A 339 1.93 -1.18 -6.76
N LEU A 340 1.85 -1.95 -7.83
CA LEU A 340 2.49 -3.25 -7.94
C LEU A 340 3.37 -3.27 -9.18
N GLU A 341 4.57 -3.83 -9.05
CA GLU A 341 5.50 -4.06 -10.13
C GLU A 341 5.93 -5.53 -10.14
N ILE A 342 5.93 -6.15 -11.31
CA ILE A 342 6.50 -7.49 -11.52
C ILE A 342 7.67 -7.36 -12.47
N TYR A 343 8.84 -7.80 -12.02
CA TYR A 343 10.08 -7.90 -12.77
C TYR A 343 10.18 -9.30 -13.35
N CYS A 344 10.15 -9.44 -14.64
CA CYS A 344 10.02 -10.74 -15.30
C CYS A 344 10.73 -10.81 -16.66
N ASP A 345 10.82 -12.02 -17.19
CA ASP A 345 11.23 -12.25 -18.56
C ASP A 345 10.20 -11.64 -19.52
N LYS A 346 10.69 -11.10 -20.65
CA LYS A 346 9.84 -10.36 -21.60
C LYS A 346 8.72 -11.22 -22.17
N GLU A 347 8.98 -12.49 -22.35
CA GLU A 347 8.07 -13.47 -22.97
C GLU A 347 6.76 -13.66 -22.19
N VAL A 348 6.79 -13.48 -20.86
CA VAL A 348 5.61 -13.67 -20.01
C VAL A 348 4.87 -12.38 -19.72
N ALA A 349 5.42 -11.22 -20.07
CA ALA A 349 4.84 -9.92 -19.73
C ALA A 349 3.41 -9.75 -20.25
N GLN A 350 3.12 -10.18 -21.49
CA GLN A 350 1.78 -10.08 -22.05
C GLN A 350 0.77 -10.95 -21.28
N THR A 351 1.17 -12.14 -20.85
CA THR A 351 0.31 -13.01 -20.01
C THR A 351 -0.04 -12.34 -18.69
N LEU A 352 0.92 -11.66 -18.04
CA LEU A 352 0.66 -10.90 -16.82
C LEU A 352 -0.34 -9.76 -17.04
N ILE A 353 -0.20 -9.05 -18.17
CA ILE A 353 -1.11 -7.96 -18.56
C ILE A 353 -2.52 -8.51 -18.83
N ASP A 354 -2.65 -9.63 -19.54
CA ASP A 354 -3.93 -10.27 -19.85
C ASP A 354 -4.64 -10.78 -18.58
N ILE A 355 -3.88 -11.32 -17.62
CA ILE A 355 -4.41 -11.69 -16.30
C ILE A 355 -4.96 -10.45 -15.59
N ALA A 356 -4.22 -9.36 -15.51
CA ALA A 356 -4.69 -8.12 -14.90
C ALA A 356 -5.96 -7.59 -15.56
N ALA A 357 -6.01 -7.61 -16.89
CA ALA A 357 -7.17 -7.17 -17.67
C ALA A 357 -8.42 -8.00 -17.36
N SER A 358 -8.29 -9.30 -17.08
CA SER A 358 -9.41 -10.16 -16.70
C SER A 358 -10.07 -9.73 -15.38
N TYR A 359 -9.34 -9.00 -14.54
CA TYR A 359 -9.86 -8.37 -13.31
C TYR A 359 -10.22 -6.89 -13.48
N ASN A 360 -10.24 -6.38 -14.72
CA ASN A 360 -10.44 -4.95 -15.02
C ASN A 360 -9.39 -4.04 -14.34
N VAL A 361 -8.16 -4.53 -14.23
CA VAL A 361 -6.99 -3.79 -13.75
C VAL A 361 -6.08 -3.52 -14.94
N GLU A 362 -5.84 -2.24 -15.23
CA GLU A 362 -4.90 -1.85 -16.28
C GLU A 362 -3.48 -2.23 -15.87
N ALA A 363 -2.74 -2.82 -16.79
CA ALA A 363 -1.32 -3.13 -16.62
C ALA A 363 -0.58 -2.96 -17.92
N GLN A 364 0.70 -2.60 -17.84
CA GLN A 364 1.55 -2.47 -19.03
C GLN A 364 3.02 -2.66 -18.68
N ILE A 365 3.86 -2.86 -19.71
CA ILE A 365 5.30 -2.77 -19.53
C ILE A 365 5.65 -1.30 -19.30
N ILE A 366 6.07 -0.97 -18.08
CA ILE A 366 6.39 0.40 -17.63
C ILE A 366 7.88 0.71 -17.77
N GLY A 367 8.70 -0.30 -18.02
CA GLY A 367 10.15 -0.13 -18.05
C GLY A 367 10.92 -1.42 -18.23
N LYS A 368 12.23 -1.32 -18.01
CA LYS A 368 13.20 -2.40 -18.23
C LYS A 368 14.39 -2.28 -17.27
N CYS A 369 15.15 -3.35 -17.17
CA CYS A 369 16.40 -3.43 -16.43
C CYS A 369 17.57 -3.61 -17.41
N VAL A 370 18.64 -2.85 -17.25
CA VAL A 370 19.82 -2.93 -18.13
C VAL A 370 21.11 -3.04 -17.30
N PRO A 371 22.18 -3.67 -17.84
CA PRO A 371 23.47 -3.72 -17.16
C PRO A 371 23.97 -2.31 -16.79
N SER A 372 24.58 -2.19 -15.60
CA SER A 372 25.17 -0.95 -15.12
C SER A 372 26.37 -1.27 -14.21
N ALA A 373 27.29 -0.32 -14.09
CA ALA A 373 28.42 -0.44 -13.16
C ALA A 373 28.01 -0.12 -11.70
N THR A 374 26.88 0.53 -11.49
CA THR A 374 26.34 0.92 -10.18
C THR A 374 24.85 0.67 -10.14
N LYS A 375 24.28 0.65 -8.91
CA LYS A 375 22.83 0.64 -8.73
C LYS A 375 22.26 1.99 -9.15
N LYS A 376 21.29 2.00 -10.07
CA LYS A 376 20.62 3.21 -10.56
C LYS A 376 19.14 2.97 -10.76
N LEU A 377 18.37 4.02 -10.55
CA LEU A 377 16.96 4.09 -10.93
C LEU A 377 16.72 5.38 -11.69
N THR A 378 16.07 5.28 -12.85
CA THR A 378 15.55 6.43 -13.59
C THR A 378 14.05 6.26 -13.76
N ILE A 379 13.28 7.26 -13.34
CA ILE A 379 11.82 7.31 -13.53
C ILE A 379 11.55 8.48 -14.49
N GLN A 380 11.04 8.16 -15.68
CA GLN A 380 10.99 9.09 -16.80
C GLN A 380 12.40 9.66 -17.08
N ASN A 381 12.67 10.93 -16.79
CA ASN A 381 13.99 11.55 -16.95
C ASN A 381 14.63 11.94 -15.60
N ILE A 382 14.14 11.42 -14.48
CA ILE A 382 14.59 11.78 -13.14
C ILE A 382 15.45 10.64 -12.57
N GLU A 383 16.67 10.94 -12.17
CA GLU A 383 17.60 9.98 -11.53
C GLU A 383 17.44 9.97 -9.99
N TYR A 384 17.59 8.76 -9.43
CA TYR A 384 17.49 8.45 -8.00
C TYR A 384 18.71 7.66 -7.51
#